data_145ae23ed58d81028f211d38c449bee8
#
_entry.id   145ae23ed58d81028f211d38c449bee8
#
_cell.length_a   1.000
_cell.length_b   1.000
_cell.length_c   1.000
_cell.angle_alpha   90.00
_cell.angle_beta   90.00
_cell.angle_gamma   90.00
#
_symmetry.space_group_name_H-M   'P 1'
#
loop_
_entity.id
_entity.type
_entity.pdbx_description
1 polymer ?
#
loop_
_entity_poly.entity_id
_entity_poly.type
_entity_poly.pdbx_seq_one_letter_code
_entity_poly.pdbx_strand_id
1 'polypeptide(L)'
;SVLNLNKTAFTYTDPASGEADSLDITFFERSASAVSGGKVEVNKPLSATIALTNWAAQGDNRTLDCGDFLVDSVSYSGWPWTGTVKAVSVPANTGFRQTKRTKVWEKATVQKIGQEIASNAGIELFWDVEGDDPQITTLEQSETTDCEFYMNLCKTYGLSMKVYSNKIVVYSRTEYKKMDAVCTIYPHQ
;
A
#
# COMPACT_ATOMS: atom_id res chain seq x y z
N SER A 1 11.23 4.44 16.86
CA SER A 1 12.17 5.59 16.86
C SER A 1 11.86 6.50 15.67
N VAL A 2 11.96 7.81 15.87
CA VAL A 2 11.78 8.78 14.77
C VAL A 2 13.04 8.81 13.92
N LEU A 3 12.89 8.59 12.61
CA LEU A 3 14.00 8.68 11.67
C LEU A 3 14.27 10.16 11.34
N ASN A 4 15.37 10.70 11.87
CA ASN A 4 15.77 12.08 11.61
C ASN A 4 16.80 12.11 10.48
N LEU A 5 16.37 12.45 9.28
CA LEU A 5 17.19 12.55 8.08
C LEU A 5 17.17 13.99 7.55
N ASN A 6 18.30 14.43 6.98
CA ASN A 6 18.33 15.66 6.18
C ASN A 6 17.63 15.40 4.83
N LYS A 7 16.30 15.49 4.82
CA LYS A 7 15.49 15.18 3.66
C LYS A 7 15.68 16.20 2.54
N THR A 8 15.76 15.72 1.31
CA THR A 8 15.73 16.53 0.09
C THR A 8 14.44 16.35 -0.69
N ALA A 9 13.90 15.13 -0.67
CA ALA A 9 12.62 14.84 -1.30
C ALA A 9 11.89 13.75 -0.52
N PHE A 10 10.56 13.82 -0.57
CA PHE A 10 9.65 12.84 -0.01
C PHE A 10 8.46 12.72 -0.98
N THR A 11 8.24 11.53 -1.51
CA THR A 11 7.13 11.25 -2.41
C THR A 11 6.33 10.09 -1.84
N TYR A 12 5.04 10.33 -1.62
CA TYR A 12 4.06 9.30 -1.31
C TYR A 12 3.15 9.11 -2.53
N THR A 13 3.02 7.88 -2.99
CA THR A 13 2.17 7.52 -4.12
C THR A 13 1.10 6.55 -3.64
N ASP A 14 -0.15 6.94 -3.85
CA ASP A 14 -1.35 6.21 -3.48
C ASP A 14 -2.15 5.85 -4.75
N PRO A 15 -1.88 4.70 -5.39
CA PRO A 15 -2.64 4.24 -6.55
C PRO A 15 -4.06 3.84 -6.15
N ALA A 16 -5.02 4.10 -7.03
CA ALA A 16 -6.43 3.75 -6.76
C ALA A 16 -6.65 2.24 -6.62
N SER A 17 -5.92 1.42 -7.38
CA SER A 17 -6.00 -0.06 -7.29
C SER A 17 -4.90 -0.73 -8.12
N GLY A 18 -4.65 -2.00 -7.83
CA GLY A 18 -3.75 -2.86 -8.62
C GLY A 18 -2.28 -2.76 -8.23
N GLU A 19 -1.88 -1.70 -7.57
CA GLU A 19 -0.53 -1.50 -7.06
C GLU A 19 -0.56 -1.17 -5.58
N ALA A 20 0.53 -1.40 -4.87
CA ALA A 20 0.67 -0.98 -3.48
C ALA A 20 1.06 0.48 -3.42
N ASP A 21 0.68 1.13 -2.32
CA ASP A 21 1.21 2.45 -1.99
C ASP A 21 2.71 2.39 -1.87
N SER A 22 3.38 3.43 -2.31
CA SER A 22 4.83 3.52 -2.25
C SER A 22 5.30 4.82 -1.63
N LEU A 23 6.49 4.73 -1.04
CA LEU A 23 7.16 5.83 -0.38
C LEU A 23 8.59 5.92 -0.88
N ASP A 24 8.95 7.05 -1.46
CA ASP A 24 10.31 7.35 -1.88
C ASP A 24 10.85 8.51 -1.03
N ILE A 25 11.99 8.28 -0.36
CA ILE A 25 12.65 9.28 0.47
C ILE A 25 14.07 9.47 -0.03
N THR A 26 14.42 10.69 -0.39
CA THR A 26 15.79 11.08 -0.71
C THR A 26 16.34 11.98 0.38
N PHE A 27 17.56 11.71 0.85
CA PHE A 27 18.20 12.47 1.91
C PHE A 27 19.70 12.65 1.67
N PHE A 28 20.25 13.67 2.27
CA PHE A 28 21.70 13.89 2.29
C PHE A 28 22.32 13.33 3.55
N GLU A 29 23.48 12.68 3.39
CA GLU A 29 24.31 12.24 4.49
C GLU A 29 25.74 12.78 4.34
N ARG A 30 26.26 13.39 5.40
CA ARG A 30 27.60 13.99 5.40
C ARG A 30 28.70 13.06 5.90
N SER A 31 28.31 11.94 6.49
CA SER A 31 29.26 11.03 7.16
C SER A 31 29.22 9.64 6.52
N ALA A 32 30.37 9.14 6.11
CA ALA A 32 30.51 7.77 5.62
C ALA A 32 30.11 6.72 6.68
N SER A 33 30.27 7.04 7.98
CA SER A 33 29.86 6.15 9.06
C SER A 33 28.33 5.97 9.16
N ALA A 34 27.57 6.97 8.75
CA ALA A 34 26.10 6.88 8.70
C ALA A 34 25.61 6.02 7.53
N VAL A 35 26.38 5.94 6.44
CA VAL A 35 26.14 5.04 5.32
C VAL A 35 26.48 3.60 5.70
N SER A 36 27.62 3.37 6.36
CA SER A 36 28.06 2.05 6.79
C SER A 36 27.33 1.51 8.02
N GLY A 37 26.77 2.39 8.86
CA GLY A 37 26.04 2.04 10.09
C GLY A 37 24.55 1.77 9.90
N GLY A 38 24.02 1.83 8.66
CA GLY A 38 22.66 1.43 8.31
C GLY A 38 21.55 2.07 9.15
N LYS A 39 21.31 3.39 8.99
CA LYS A 39 20.17 4.04 9.65
C LYS A 39 18.82 3.46 9.20
N VAL A 40 18.76 2.94 7.98
CA VAL A 40 17.60 2.29 7.39
C VAL A 40 18.07 0.97 6.76
N GLU A 41 17.41 -0.11 7.12
CA GLU A 41 17.69 -1.45 6.60
C GLU A 41 16.53 -1.95 5.77
N VAL A 42 16.84 -2.74 4.74
CA VAL A 42 15.84 -3.44 3.92
C VAL A 42 15.04 -4.43 4.80
N ASN A 43 13.78 -4.62 4.48
CA ASN A 43 12.83 -5.45 5.23
C ASN A 43 12.51 -4.96 6.65
N LYS A 44 12.77 -3.70 6.97
CA LYS A 44 12.32 -3.09 8.23
C LYS A 44 11.01 -2.32 8.03
N PRO A 45 10.12 -2.35 9.05
CA PRO A 45 8.89 -1.57 9.00
C PRO A 45 9.19 -0.07 9.11
N LEU A 46 8.41 0.71 8.37
CA LEU A 46 8.46 2.18 8.35
C LEU A 46 7.03 2.70 8.33
N SER A 47 6.67 3.58 9.27
CA SER A 47 5.39 4.30 9.25
C SER A 47 5.63 5.74 8.79
N ALA A 48 4.75 6.26 7.96
CA ALA A 48 4.87 7.60 7.42
C ALA A 48 3.62 8.44 7.68
N THR A 49 3.84 9.69 8.08
CA THR A 49 2.79 10.68 8.30
C THR A 49 3.24 12.02 7.73
N ILE A 50 2.39 12.68 6.96
CA ILE A 50 2.62 14.03 6.45
C ILE A 50 1.88 15.00 7.36
N ALA A 51 2.60 15.88 8.02
CA ALA A 51 2.04 16.96 8.82
C ALA A 51 2.24 18.31 8.13
N LEU A 52 1.16 19.02 7.89
CA LEU A 52 1.13 20.34 7.30
C LEU A 52 0.79 21.35 8.39
N THR A 53 1.63 22.35 8.56
CA THR A 53 1.43 23.43 9.53
C THR A 53 1.12 24.73 8.81
N ASN A 54 0.07 25.42 9.26
CA ASN A 54 -0.37 26.70 8.68
C ASN A 54 -0.61 26.60 7.15
N TRP A 55 -1.28 25.54 6.70
CA TRP A 55 -1.45 25.23 5.29
C TRP A 55 -2.16 26.32 4.50
N ALA A 56 -3.39 26.69 4.89
CA ALA A 56 -4.17 27.74 4.23
C ALA A 56 -4.20 29.06 5.04
N ALA A 57 -4.04 28.98 6.37
CA ALA A 57 -4.03 30.11 7.29
C ALA A 57 -3.26 29.74 8.55
N GLN A 58 -2.92 30.76 9.37
CA GLN A 58 -2.30 30.54 10.67
C GLN A 58 -3.22 29.67 11.56
N GLY A 59 -2.69 28.54 12.03
CA GLY A 59 -3.43 27.58 12.85
C GLY A 59 -4.13 26.46 12.04
N ASP A 60 -4.17 26.51 10.71
CA ASP A 60 -4.67 25.41 9.87
C ASP A 60 -3.61 24.28 9.79
N ASN A 61 -3.67 23.38 10.74
CA ASN A 61 -2.78 22.24 10.82
C ASN A 61 -3.53 21.00 10.34
N ARG A 62 -2.94 20.26 9.39
CA ARG A 62 -3.50 19.06 8.80
C ARG A 62 -2.52 17.92 8.89
N THR A 63 -3.03 16.70 9.01
CA THR A 63 -2.22 15.50 9.07
C THR A 63 -2.79 14.46 8.11
N LEU A 64 -1.93 13.90 7.28
CA LEU A 64 -2.23 12.74 6.44
C LEU A 64 -1.40 11.56 6.96
N ASP A 65 -2.08 10.54 7.44
CA ASP A 65 -1.46 9.26 7.74
C ASP A 65 -1.31 8.47 6.44
N CYS A 66 -0.05 8.22 6.03
CA CYS A 66 0.27 7.47 4.82
C CYS A 66 0.29 5.95 5.09
N GLY A 67 0.19 5.53 6.35
CA GLY A 67 0.19 4.13 6.75
C GLY A 67 1.57 3.51 6.96
N ASP A 68 1.59 2.19 6.97
CA ASP A 68 2.76 1.37 7.24
C ASP A 68 3.36 0.80 5.95
N PHE A 69 4.69 0.82 5.88
CA PHE A 69 5.48 0.38 4.73
C PHE A 69 6.55 -0.61 5.17
N LEU A 70 7.00 -1.42 4.24
CA LEU A 70 8.22 -2.21 4.37
C LEU A 70 9.30 -1.62 3.47
N VAL A 71 10.49 -1.40 4.01
CA VAL A 71 11.62 -0.92 3.21
C VAL A 71 12.01 -1.99 2.19
N ASP A 72 11.88 -1.66 0.91
CA ASP A 72 12.18 -2.53 -0.23
C ASP A 72 13.63 -2.39 -0.67
N SER A 73 14.12 -1.16 -0.76
CA SER A 73 15.51 -0.90 -1.15
C SER A 73 16.08 0.34 -0.50
N VAL A 74 17.40 0.30 -0.29
CA VAL A 74 18.21 1.42 0.18
C VAL A 74 19.42 1.53 -0.72
N SER A 75 19.67 2.70 -1.29
CA SER A 75 20.82 2.97 -2.12
C SER A 75 21.52 4.26 -1.72
N TYR A 76 22.82 4.31 -1.95
CA TYR A 76 23.64 5.49 -1.71
C TYR A 76 24.49 5.79 -2.93
N SER A 77 24.63 7.06 -3.25
CA SER A 77 25.43 7.51 -4.40
C SER A 77 26.14 8.84 -4.12
N GLY A 78 27.27 9.04 -4.79
CA GLY A 78 28.01 10.30 -4.85
C GLY A 78 28.73 10.71 -3.57
N TRP A 79 29.38 11.90 -3.67
CA TRP A 79 29.94 12.66 -2.55
C TRP A 79 29.58 14.14 -2.74
N PRO A 80 28.84 14.79 -1.83
CA PRO A 80 28.28 14.24 -0.57
C PRO A 80 27.27 13.10 -0.83
N TRP A 81 27.17 12.19 0.13
CA TRP A 81 26.33 11.01 -0.03
C TRP A 81 24.85 11.37 -0.13
N THR A 82 24.22 10.93 -1.20
CA THR A 82 22.76 10.97 -1.36
C THR A 82 22.22 9.56 -1.14
N GLY A 83 21.37 9.41 -0.14
CA GLY A 83 20.66 8.17 0.15
C GLY A 83 19.26 8.21 -0.43
N THR A 84 18.82 7.10 -1.00
CA THR A 84 17.43 6.89 -1.43
C THR A 84 16.88 5.65 -0.76
N VAL A 85 15.75 5.80 -0.08
CA VAL A 85 14.96 4.72 0.52
C VAL A 85 13.69 4.58 -0.28
N LYS A 86 13.39 3.37 -0.74
CA LYS A 86 12.10 3.01 -1.31
C LYS A 86 11.42 2.03 -0.39
N ALA A 87 10.16 2.29 -0.12
CA ALA A 87 9.34 1.43 0.72
C ALA A 87 7.95 1.24 0.07
N VAL A 88 7.35 0.10 0.31
CA VAL A 88 6.04 -0.25 -0.25
C VAL A 88 5.11 -0.69 0.86
N SER A 89 3.84 -0.32 0.75
CA SER A 89 2.80 -0.77 1.66
C SER A 89 2.54 -2.24 1.39
N VAL A 90 3.11 -3.09 2.25
CA VAL A 90 2.88 -4.54 2.20
C VAL A 90 2.44 -5.01 3.58
N PRO A 91 1.56 -6.02 3.66
CA PRO A 91 1.33 -6.70 4.92
C PRO A 91 2.68 -7.19 5.45
N ALA A 92 2.88 -7.08 6.77
CA ALA A 92 4.08 -7.56 7.44
C ALA A 92 4.34 -9.07 7.19
N ASN A 93 3.32 -9.79 6.76
CA ASN A 93 3.40 -11.17 6.31
C ASN A 93 3.81 -11.26 4.84
N THR A 94 5.08 -11.55 4.60
CA THR A 94 5.67 -11.71 3.27
C THR A 94 5.02 -12.83 2.44
N GLY A 95 4.36 -13.81 3.07
CA GLY A 95 3.69 -14.93 2.40
C GLY A 95 2.60 -14.51 1.43
N PHE A 96 1.88 -13.43 1.72
CA PHE A 96 0.78 -12.93 0.88
C PHE A 96 1.23 -12.54 -0.53
N ARG A 97 2.43 -11.96 -0.69
CA ARG A 97 2.96 -11.50 -1.98
C ARG A 97 4.08 -12.34 -2.57
N GLN A 98 4.73 -13.17 -1.77
CA GLN A 98 5.92 -13.88 -2.18
C GLN A 98 5.73 -15.39 -2.29
N THR A 99 4.82 -15.96 -1.48
CA THR A 99 4.61 -17.42 -1.48
C THR A 99 3.56 -17.80 -2.52
N LYS A 100 4.00 -18.54 -3.53
CA LYS A 100 3.10 -19.15 -4.50
C LYS A 100 2.38 -20.34 -3.89
N ARG A 101 1.11 -20.48 -4.22
CA ARG A 101 0.25 -21.56 -3.71
C ARG A 101 -0.55 -22.18 -4.84
N THR A 102 -0.93 -23.43 -4.64
CA THR A 102 -1.91 -24.14 -5.46
C THR A 102 -3.05 -24.55 -4.55
N LYS A 103 -4.27 -24.11 -4.87
CA LYS A 103 -5.47 -24.39 -4.10
C LYS A 103 -6.70 -24.38 -5.00
N VAL A 104 -7.63 -25.30 -4.74
CA VAL A 104 -8.95 -25.30 -5.38
C VAL A 104 -9.97 -24.72 -4.41
N TRP A 105 -10.76 -23.78 -4.92
CA TRP A 105 -11.85 -23.13 -4.23
C TRP A 105 -13.16 -23.68 -4.80
N GLU A 106 -14.03 -24.19 -3.93
CA GLU A 106 -15.32 -24.77 -4.34
C GLU A 106 -16.45 -24.11 -3.56
N LYS A 107 -17.56 -23.82 -4.26
CA LYS A 107 -18.79 -23.26 -3.66
C LYS A 107 -18.50 -22.09 -2.73
N ALA A 108 -17.63 -21.19 -3.14
CA ALA A 108 -17.21 -20.01 -2.39
C ALA A 108 -17.72 -18.74 -3.06
N THR A 109 -17.62 -17.63 -2.35
CA THR A 109 -17.86 -16.29 -2.89
C THR A 109 -16.56 -15.50 -2.95
N VAL A 110 -16.53 -14.43 -3.76
CA VAL A 110 -15.36 -13.56 -3.86
C VAL A 110 -14.98 -13.01 -2.49
N GLN A 111 -15.96 -12.59 -1.68
CA GLN A 111 -15.73 -12.09 -0.33
C GLN A 111 -15.16 -13.17 0.61
N LYS A 112 -15.72 -14.39 0.59
CA LYS A 112 -15.22 -15.50 1.43
C LYS A 112 -13.78 -15.88 1.10
N ILE A 113 -13.45 -15.94 -0.19
CA ILE A 113 -12.07 -16.19 -0.64
C ILE A 113 -11.14 -15.10 -0.10
N GLY A 114 -11.56 -13.83 -0.21
CA GLY A 114 -10.80 -12.69 0.33
C GLY A 114 -10.62 -12.74 1.84
N GLN A 115 -11.64 -13.12 2.59
CA GLN A 115 -11.59 -13.30 4.04
C GLN A 115 -10.59 -14.38 4.46
N GLU A 116 -10.59 -15.51 3.77
CA GLU A 116 -9.64 -16.58 4.06
C GLU A 116 -8.21 -16.19 3.73
N ILE A 117 -7.98 -15.54 2.58
CA ILE A 117 -6.67 -15.02 2.18
C ILE A 117 -6.16 -13.98 3.18
N ALA A 118 -7.02 -13.05 3.57
CA ALA A 118 -6.68 -12.02 4.56
C ALA A 118 -6.34 -12.64 5.92
N SER A 119 -7.15 -13.60 6.39
CA SER A 119 -6.90 -14.33 7.62
C SER A 119 -5.56 -15.08 7.61
N ASN A 120 -5.24 -15.76 6.50
CA ASN A 120 -3.95 -16.46 6.34
C ASN A 120 -2.76 -15.51 6.31
N ALA A 121 -2.96 -14.29 5.85
CA ALA A 121 -1.97 -13.22 5.84
C ALA A 121 -1.89 -12.44 7.16
N GLY A 122 -2.79 -12.69 8.11
CA GLY A 122 -2.85 -11.97 9.37
C GLY A 122 -3.27 -10.51 9.22
N ILE A 123 -4.07 -10.20 8.19
CA ILE A 123 -4.57 -8.86 7.88
C ILE A 123 -6.10 -8.86 7.79
N GLU A 124 -6.71 -7.68 7.76
CA GLU A 124 -8.15 -7.53 7.67
C GLU A 124 -8.62 -7.39 6.22
N LEU A 125 -9.77 -7.96 5.87
CA LEU A 125 -10.50 -7.65 4.65
C LEU A 125 -11.55 -6.58 4.92
N PHE A 126 -11.44 -5.44 4.27
CA PHE A 126 -12.49 -4.42 4.20
C PHE A 126 -13.23 -4.57 2.87
N TRP A 127 -14.49 -5.01 2.96
CA TRP A 127 -15.36 -5.24 1.82
C TRP A 127 -16.35 -4.09 1.69
N ASP A 128 -16.16 -3.26 0.67
CA ASP A 128 -16.98 -2.07 0.38
C ASP A 128 -17.61 -2.22 -1.01
N VAL A 129 -18.45 -3.23 -1.13
CA VAL A 129 -19.21 -3.55 -2.35
C VAL A 129 -20.67 -3.69 -1.98
N GLU A 130 -21.51 -2.89 -2.63
CA GLU A 130 -22.97 -3.01 -2.54
C GLU A 130 -23.44 -4.12 -3.47
N GLY A 131 -24.51 -4.83 -3.06
CA GLY A 131 -25.15 -5.87 -3.86
C GLY A 131 -24.65 -7.29 -3.55
N ASP A 132 -24.92 -8.18 -4.50
CA ASP A 132 -24.66 -9.61 -4.31
C ASP A 132 -23.18 -9.94 -4.43
N ASP A 133 -22.66 -10.74 -3.49
CA ASP A 133 -21.33 -11.30 -3.56
C ASP A 133 -21.27 -12.42 -4.62
N PRO A 134 -20.43 -12.30 -5.67
CA PRO A 134 -20.40 -13.25 -6.77
C PRO A 134 -20.08 -14.69 -6.30
N GLN A 135 -20.94 -15.62 -6.72
CA GLN A 135 -20.79 -17.04 -6.41
C GLN A 135 -19.84 -17.73 -7.38
N ILE A 136 -18.95 -18.54 -6.84
CA ILE A 136 -17.94 -19.31 -7.57
C ILE A 136 -18.20 -20.78 -7.34
N THR A 137 -18.47 -21.50 -8.41
CA THR A 137 -18.70 -22.95 -8.33
C THR A 137 -17.39 -23.68 -8.10
N THR A 138 -16.37 -23.40 -8.91
CA THR A 138 -15.03 -23.96 -8.81
C THR A 138 -14.03 -22.97 -9.40
N LEU A 139 -12.93 -22.73 -8.70
CA LEU A 139 -11.83 -21.88 -9.16
C LEU A 139 -10.50 -22.42 -8.64
N GLU A 140 -9.52 -22.50 -9.51
CA GLU A 140 -8.19 -22.96 -9.17
C GLU A 140 -7.22 -21.78 -9.07
N GLN A 141 -6.50 -21.70 -7.96
CA GLN A 141 -5.27 -20.92 -7.80
C GLN A 141 -4.12 -21.85 -8.09
N SER A 142 -3.36 -21.61 -9.16
CA SER A 142 -2.25 -22.46 -9.57
C SER A 142 -0.95 -21.68 -9.63
N GLU A 143 0.03 -22.05 -8.80
CA GLU A 143 1.40 -21.49 -8.80
C GLU A 143 1.44 -19.94 -8.75
N THR A 144 0.41 -19.30 -8.15
CA THR A 144 0.29 -17.85 -8.00
C THR A 144 0.29 -17.42 -6.55
N THR A 145 0.69 -16.20 -6.27
CA THR A 145 0.61 -15.63 -4.92
C THR A 145 -0.84 -15.30 -4.56
N ASP A 146 -1.16 -15.31 -3.28
CA ASP A 146 -2.51 -14.96 -2.80
C ASP A 146 -2.93 -13.55 -3.24
N CYS A 147 -1.99 -12.61 -3.25
CA CYS A 147 -2.22 -11.24 -3.70
C CYS A 147 -2.58 -11.17 -5.19
N GLU A 148 -1.78 -11.80 -6.05
CA GLU A 148 -2.00 -11.81 -7.50
C GLU A 148 -3.29 -12.53 -7.87
N PHE A 149 -3.52 -13.71 -7.28
CA PHE A 149 -4.73 -14.48 -7.49
C PHE A 149 -5.99 -13.68 -7.13
N TYR A 150 -6.03 -13.11 -5.92
CA TYR A 150 -7.20 -12.39 -5.43
C TYR A 150 -7.44 -11.08 -6.19
N MET A 151 -6.39 -10.38 -6.56
CA MET A 151 -6.48 -9.18 -7.39
C MET A 151 -7.08 -9.49 -8.77
N ASN A 152 -6.64 -10.59 -9.42
CA ASN A 152 -7.18 -11.03 -10.70
C ASN A 152 -8.64 -11.49 -10.56
N LEU A 153 -8.98 -12.17 -9.47
CA LEU A 153 -10.35 -12.57 -9.17
C LEU A 153 -11.26 -11.34 -9.03
N CYS A 154 -10.90 -10.36 -8.22
CA CYS A 154 -11.65 -9.11 -8.09
C CYS A 154 -11.84 -8.43 -9.44
N LYS A 155 -10.78 -8.32 -10.24
CA LYS A 155 -10.83 -7.72 -11.57
C LYS A 155 -11.80 -8.45 -12.52
N THR A 156 -11.85 -9.77 -12.46
CA THR A 156 -12.76 -10.58 -13.27
C THR A 156 -14.24 -10.24 -13.00
N TYR A 157 -14.55 -9.90 -11.77
CA TYR A 157 -15.90 -9.49 -11.35
C TYR A 157 -16.11 -7.97 -11.35
N GLY A 158 -15.21 -7.20 -11.99
CA GLY A 158 -15.35 -5.74 -12.10
C GLY A 158 -15.06 -4.99 -10.80
N LEU A 159 -14.50 -5.68 -9.81
CA LEU A 159 -14.13 -5.11 -8.53
C LEU A 159 -12.67 -4.59 -8.56
N SER A 160 -12.38 -3.64 -7.71
CA SER A 160 -11.04 -3.12 -7.48
C SER A 160 -10.54 -3.58 -6.14
N MET A 161 -9.29 -4.04 -6.08
CA MET A 161 -8.61 -4.42 -4.86
C MET A 161 -7.41 -3.52 -4.63
N LYS A 162 -7.22 -3.11 -3.38
CA LYS A 162 -6.06 -2.35 -2.91
C LYS A 162 -5.57 -2.92 -1.58
N VAL A 163 -4.28 -2.87 -1.34
CA VAL A 163 -3.70 -3.13 -0.01
C VAL A 163 -3.31 -1.79 0.58
N TYR A 164 -3.91 -1.45 1.72
CA TYR A 164 -3.68 -0.19 2.41
C TYR A 164 -3.67 -0.41 3.92
N SER A 165 -2.70 0.17 4.61
CA SER A 165 -2.59 0.14 6.08
C SER A 165 -2.88 -1.24 6.69
N ASN A 166 -2.19 -2.27 6.19
CA ASN A 166 -2.32 -3.67 6.62
C ASN A 166 -3.73 -4.27 6.43
N LYS A 167 -4.48 -3.78 5.45
CA LYS A 167 -5.82 -4.28 5.08
C LYS A 167 -5.90 -4.54 3.58
N ILE A 168 -6.70 -5.52 3.20
CA ILE A 168 -7.17 -5.67 1.83
C ILE A 168 -8.48 -4.90 1.72
N VAL A 169 -8.53 -3.90 0.85
CA VAL A 169 -9.73 -3.12 0.55
C VAL A 169 -10.27 -3.56 -0.80
N VAL A 170 -11.52 -4.00 -0.85
CA VAL A 170 -12.23 -4.35 -2.10
C VAL A 170 -13.42 -3.43 -2.26
N TYR A 171 -13.55 -2.83 -3.43
CA TYR A 171 -14.61 -1.86 -3.73
C TYR A 171 -15.01 -1.86 -5.20
N SER A 172 -16.19 -1.30 -5.51
CA SER A 172 -16.66 -1.10 -6.87
C SER A 172 -16.41 0.32 -7.35
N ARG A 173 -15.55 0.49 -8.36
CA ARG A 173 -15.35 1.81 -9.01
C ARG A 173 -16.61 2.37 -9.63
N THR A 174 -17.48 1.51 -10.11
CA THR A 174 -18.74 1.93 -10.75
C THR A 174 -19.68 2.55 -9.74
N GLU A 175 -19.71 2.04 -8.52
CA GLU A 175 -20.51 2.60 -7.42
C GLU A 175 -19.95 3.94 -6.95
N TYR A 176 -18.64 4.01 -6.72
CA TYR A 176 -17.97 5.26 -6.34
C TYR A 176 -18.17 6.39 -7.36
N LYS A 177 -18.23 6.09 -8.67
CA LYS A 177 -18.50 7.09 -9.71
C LYS A 177 -19.92 7.66 -9.69
N LYS A 178 -20.84 7.01 -9.00
CA LYS A 178 -22.23 7.48 -8.85
C LYS A 178 -22.43 8.35 -7.62
N MET A 179 -21.48 8.34 -6.70
CA MET A 179 -21.50 9.16 -5.49
C MET A 179 -21.28 10.63 -5.82
N ASP A 180 -21.83 11.51 -4.99
CA ASP A 180 -21.59 12.95 -5.10
C ASP A 180 -20.11 13.28 -4.88
N ALA A 181 -19.62 14.31 -5.57
CA ALA A 181 -18.25 14.76 -5.42
C ALA A 181 -17.99 15.29 -3.99
N VAL A 182 -17.01 14.69 -3.31
CA VAL A 182 -16.63 15.10 -1.95
C VAL A 182 -15.86 16.43 -1.91
N CYS A 183 -15.23 16.82 -3.03
CA CYS A 183 -14.58 18.12 -3.18
C CYS A 183 -14.49 18.51 -4.67
N THR A 184 -14.35 19.81 -4.91
CA THR A 184 -14.07 20.35 -6.24
C THR A 184 -12.67 20.94 -6.26
N ILE A 185 -11.86 20.53 -7.23
CA ILE A 185 -10.51 21.04 -7.44
C ILE A 185 -10.58 22.05 -8.58
N TYR A 186 -10.25 23.30 -8.29
CA TYR A 186 -10.16 24.34 -9.32
C TYR A 186 -8.71 24.42 -9.81
N PRO A 187 -8.48 24.56 -11.14
CA PRO A 187 -7.15 24.85 -11.64
C PRO A 187 -6.71 26.23 -11.10
N HIS A 188 -5.49 26.31 -10.62
CA HIS A 188 -4.90 27.61 -10.29
C HIS A 188 -4.79 28.44 -11.58
N GLN A 189 -5.37 29.63 -11.54
CA GLN A 189 -5.16 30.65 -12.58
C GLN A 189 -3.83 31.33 -12.35
#